data_6653c1e9294b9b338f589bda72fe1e8a
#
_entry.id   6653c1e9294b9b338f589bda72fe1e8a
#
_cell.length_a   1.000
_cell.length_b   1.000
_cell.length_c   1.000
_cell.angle_alpha   90.00
_cell.angle_beta   90.00
_cell.angle_gamma   90.00
#
_symmetry.space_group_name_H-M   'P 1'
#
loop_
_entity.id
_entity.type
_entity.pdbx_description
1 polymer ?
#
loop_
_entity_poly.entity_id
_entity_poly.type
_entity_poly.pdbx_seq_one_letter_code
_entity_poly.pdbx_strand_id
1 'polypeptide(L)'
;MIDQGVTVFHIETPTSGRLLVRAPAAGAPAGVLVGFHGYAEHADAQMERLAGIGATEQWLLVSVQALNRFYRGRSEETVASWMTRQDREVAVATNIIYVDRVIDWVRKEYTLDFADSASGDGILKGSVPLVHAGFSQGTAMAFRAAVRGRWRSAGIVGVGGDVPPELLADPGTAFPPVLLVRGTKDEWYTQEKLDADVEALRARGVPVDRLVFDGGHEWSGAASTAAAGFISKLSAVSSQLSAKNSKAER
;
A
#
# COMPACT_ATOMS: atom_id res chain seq x y z
N MET A 1 -4.45 33.81 -6.60
CA MET A 1 -5.88 34.18 -6.62
C MET A 1 -6.39 33.83 -8.01
N ILE A 2 -7.42 32.98 -8.11
CA ILE A 2 -8.12 32.73 -9.38
C ILE A 2 -8.99 33.97 -9.58
N ASP A 3 -8.89 34.56 -10.76
CA ASP A 3 -9.63 35.76 -11.13
C ASP A 3 -11.16 35.54 -11.03
N GLN A 4 -11.90 36.58 -10.60
CA GLN A 4 -13.37 36.49 -10.54
C GLN A 4 -13.91 36.27 -11.96
N GLY A 5 -14.49 35.11 -12.22
CA GLY A 5 -15.02 34.70 -13.52
C GLY A 5 -14.31 33.49 -14.15
N VAL A 6 -13.24 32.98 -13.55
CA VAL A 6 -12.59 31.73 -13.98
C VAL A 6 -13.22 30.54 -13.26
N THR A 7 -13.70 29.56 -14.01
CA THR A 7 -14.22 28.30 -13.49
C THR A 7 -13.26 27.16 -13.86
N VAL A 8 -12.94 26.32 -12.90
CA VAL A 8 -12.09 25.12 -13.12
C VAL A 8 -12.99 23.91 -13.41
N PHE A 9 -12.67 23.21 -14.49
CA PHE A 9 -13.31 21.95 -14.86
C PHE A 9 -12.25 20.86 -14.95
N HIS A 10 -12.61 19.61 -14.58
CA HIS A 10 -11.78 18.43 -14.75
C HIS A 10 -12.39 17.53 -15.82
N ILE A 11 -11.58 17.10 -16.76
CA ILE A 11 -11.98 16.20 -17.85
C ILE A 11 -11.19 14.92 -17.72
N GLU A 12 -11.88 13.79 -17.60
CA GLU A 12 -11.21 12.49 -17.58
C GLU A 12 -10.54 12.23 -18.94
N THR A 13 -9.24 11.95 -18.89
CA THR A 13 -8.45 11.56 -20.06
C THR A 13 -7.68 10.29 -19.78
N PRO A 14 -7.63 9.32 -20.72
CA PRO A 14 -6.86 8.11 -20.53
C PRO A 14 -5.37 8.41 -20.46
N THR A 15 -4.69 7.77 -19.51
CA THR A 15 -3.24 7.76 -19.42
C THR A 15 -2.74 6.34 -19.19
N SER A 16 -1.49 6.04 -19.60
CA SER A 16 -0.87 4.74 -19.37
C SER A 16 -0.16 4.73 -18.03
N GLY A 17 -0.58 3.84 -17.14
CA GLY A 17 0.14 3.51 -15.93
C GLY A 17 1.35 2.62 -16.22
N ARG A 18 2.37 2.69 -15.37
CA ARG A 18 3.54 1.80 -15.39
C ARG A 18 3.60 1.02 -14.10
N LEU A 19 3.84 -0.29 -14.19
CA LEU A 19 4.11 -1.14 -13.04
C LEU A 19 5.29 -2.06 -13.34
N LEU A 20 5.95 -2.51 -12.30
CA LEU A 20 6.94 -3.58 -12.34
C LEU A 20 6.38 -4.78 -11.60
N VAL A 21 6.64 -5.96 -12.12
CA VAL A 21 6.20 -7.21 -11.50
C VAL A 21 7.39 -8.16 -11.38
N ARG A 22 7.54 -8.78 -10.22
CA ARG A 22 8.46 -9.90 -9.99
C ARG A 22 7.65 -11.09 -9.47
N ALA A 23 7.50 -12.10 -10.31
CA ALA A 23 6.88 -13.35 -9.93
C ALA A 23 7.83 -14.22 -9.09
N PRO A 24 7.31 -15.16 -8.27
CA PRO A 24 8.14 -16.16 -7.63
C PRO A 24 8.85 -17.03 -8.69
N ALA A 25 10.02 -17.55 -8.34
CA ALA A 25 10.84 -18.35 -9.25
C ALA A 25 10.16 -19.67 -9.68
N ALA A 26 9.26 -20.20 -8.86
CA ALA A 26 8.51 -21.42 -9.15
C ALA A 26 7.17 -21.44 -8.39
N GLY A 27 6.17 -22.11 -8.96
CA GLY A 27 4.87 -22.30 -8.36
C GLY A 27 3.93 -21.10 -8.45
N ALA A 28 2.72 -21.28 -7.94
CA ALA A 28 1.75 -20.20 -7.82
C ALA A 28 2.13 -19.26 -6.66
N PRO A 29 1.87 -17.94 -6.77
CA PRO A 29 2.15 -17.00 -5.69
C PRO A 29 1.38 -17.33 -4.41
N ALA A 30 2.10 -17.29 -3.28
CA ALA A 30 1.50 -17.47 -1.95
C ALA A 30 0.77 -16.21 -1.45
N GLY A 31 0.97 -15.08 -2.12
CA GLY A 31 0.35 -13.79 -1.86
C GLY A 31 0.82 -12.74 -2.85
N VAL A 32 0.23 -11.56 -2.78
CA VAL A 32 0.60 -10.40 -3.59
C VAL A 32 0.97 -9.24 -2.70
N LEU A 33 2.14 -8.64 -2.94
CA LEU A 33 2.63 -7.46 -2.25
C LEU A 33 2.70 -6.29 -3.23
N VAL A 34 1.81 -5.31 -3.05
CA VAL A 34 1.73 -4.11 -3.90
C VAL A 34 2.47 -2.96 -3.23
N GLY A 35 3.46 -2.38 -3.93
CA GLY A 35 4.33 -1.33 -3.42
C GLY A 35 4.08 0.04 -4.03
N PHE A 36 4.20 1.08 -3.19
CA PHE A 36 3.97 2.50 -3.50
C PHE A 36 5.19 3.31 -3.08
N HIS A 37 5.88 3.91 -4.06
CA HIS A 37 7.09 4.70 -3.85
C HIS A 37 6.82 6.07 -3.20
N GLY A 38 7.87 6.72 -2.67
CA GLY A 38 7.80 8.07 -2.12
C GLY A 38 7.65 9.18 -3.19
N TYR A 39 7.50 10.42 -2.73
CA TYR A 39 7.55 11.59 -3.60
C TYR A 39 8.90 11.71 -4.29
N ALA A 40 8.90 12.06 -5.57
CA ALA A 40 10.09 12.17 -6.41
C ALA A 40 10.94 10.89 -6.46
N GLU A 41 10.28 9.73 -6.37
CA GLU A 41 10.85 8.41 -6.61
C GLU A 41 10.14 7.73 -7.79
N HIS A 42 10.45 6.46 -8.02
CA HIS A 42 9.90 5.65 -9.11
C HIS A 42 9.68 4.20 -8.68
N ALA A 43 8.97 3.44 -9.53
CA ALA A 43 8.61 2.06 -9.23
C ALA A 43 9.83 1.15 -9.05
N ASP A 44 10.96 1.45 -9.71
CA ASP A 44 12.18 0.61 -9.60
C ASP A 44 12.74 0.67 -8.17
N ALA A 45 12.84 1.86 -7.57
CA ALA A 45 13.28 2.01 -6.17
C ALA A 45 12.34 1.28 -5.19
N GLN A 46 11.04 1.32 -5.44
CA GLN A 46 10.10 0.59 -4.60
C GLN A 46 10.18 -0.92 -4.82
N MET A 47 10.43 -1.39 -6.04
CA MET A 47 10.64 -2.82 -6.31
C MET A 47 11.87 -3.35 -5.57
N GLU A 48 12.97 -2.60 -5.49
CA GLU A 48 14.15 -2.96 -4.71
C GLU A 48 13.81 -3.14 -3.23
N ARG A 49 13.00 -2.23 -2.65
CA ARG A 49 12.51 -2.34 -1.27
C ARG A 49 11.69 -3.59 -1.05
N LEU A 50 10.71 -3.87 -1.92
CA LEU A 50 9.89 -5.08 -1.83
C LEU A 50 10.74 -6.34 -1.94
N ALA A 51 11.69 -6.35 -2.86
CA ALA A 51 12.63 -7.45 -3.07
C ALA A 51 13.55 -7.71 -1.89
N GLY A 52 13.84 -6.68 -1.09
CA GLY A 52 14.62 -6.76 0.14
C GLY A 52 13.84 -7.28 1.35
N ILE A 53 12.54 -7.53 1.25
CA ILE A 53 11.74 -8.13 2.33
C ILE A 53 11.93 -9.65 2.29
N GLY A 54 12.61 -10.21 3.31
CA GLY A 54 13.00 -11.63 3.39
C GLY A 54 11.78 -12.50 3.64
N ALA A 55 10.75 -12.66 3.25
CA ALA A 55 9.61 -13.58 3.39
C ALA A 55 8.71 -13.56 2.15
N THR A 56 9.25 -12.95 1.07
CA THR A 56 8.48 -12.68 -0.15
C THR A 56 8.96 -13.48 -1.36
N GLU A 57 9.81 -14.50 -1.16
CA GLU A 57 10.33 -15.33 -2.26
C GLU A 57 9.22 -16.05 -3.04
N GLN A 58 8.15 -16.43 -2.34
CA GLN A 58 6.96 -17.06 -2.93
C GLN A 58 5.83 -16.06 -3.20
N TRP A 59 6.08 -14.76 -3.08
CA TRP A 59 5.10 -13.71 -3.33
C TRP A 59 5.27 -13.09 -4.71
N LEU A 60 4.14 -12.66 -5.27
CA LEU A 60 4.14 -11.79 -6.44
C LEU A 60 4.36 -10.35 -5.96
N LEU A 61 5.48 -9.75 -6.35
CA LEU A 61 5.78 -8.36 -6.02
C LEU A 61 5.33 -7.46 -7.16
N VAL A 62 4.55 -6.45 -6.83
CA VAL A 62 4.01 -5.46 -7.78
C VAL A 62 4.38 -4.08 -7.31
N SER A 63 5.24 -3.38 -8.04
CA SER A 63 5.59 -1.99 -7.75
C SER A 63 4.90 -1.07 -8.73
N VAL A 64 4.07 -0.17 -8.22
CA VAL A 64 3.23 0.73 -9.02
C VAL A 64 3.91 2.09 -9.15
N GLN A 65 4.01 2.59 -10.39
CA GLN A 65 4.49 3.94 -10.69
C GLN A 65 3.34 4.93 -10.56
N ALA A 66 3.51 5.98 -9.77
CA ALA A 66 2.55 7.07 -9.71
C ALA A 66 2.33 7.74 -11.08
N LEU A 67 1.13 8.26 -11.32
CA LEU A 67 0.74 8.77 -12.64
C LEU A 67 1.40 10.12 -12.99
N ASN A 68 1.64 11.00 -12.01
CA ASN A 68 2.21 12.32 -12.24
C ASN A 68 3.73 12.24 -12.32
N ARG A 69 4.25 12.08 -13.54
CA ARG A 69 5.68 11.95 -13.83
C ARG A 69 6.31 13.32 -14.11
N PHE A 70 7.54 13.49 -13.63
CA PHE A 70 8.33 14.70 -13.87
C PHE A 70 9.83 14.38 -13.78
N TYR A 71 10.66 15.30 -14.24
CA TYR A 71 12.10 15.17 -14.10
C TYR A 71 12.57 15.68 -12.75
N ARG A 72 13.46 14.96 -12.09
CA ARG A 72 14.07 15.36 -10.81
C ARG A 72 15.03 16.53 -11.03
N GLY A 73 14.55 17.74 -10.73
CA GLY A 73 15.35 18.95 -10.89
C GLY A 73 15.84 19.13 -12.34
N ARG A 74 17.17 19.20 -12.48
CA ARG A 74 17.83 19.33 -13.80
C ARG A 74 18.33 18.00 -14.37
N SER A 75 18.07 16.88 -13.70
CA SER A 75 18.43 15.55 -14.19
C SER A 75 17.39 15.05 -15.19
N GLU A 76 17.79 14.12 -16.05
CA GLU A 76 16.87 13.40 -16.94
C GLU A 76 16.17 12.21 -16.23
N GLU A 77 16.41 12.05 -14.93
CA GLU A 77 15.78 11.02 -14.14
C GLU A 77 14.28 11.27 -14.02
N THR A 78 13.47 10.35 -14.54
CA THR A 78 12.02 10.42 -14.45
C THR A 78 11.57 9.87 -13.10
N VAL A 79 10.95 10.72 -12.30
CA VAL A 79 10.34 10.41 -11.01
C VAL A 79 8.85 10.73 -11.05
N ALA A 80 8.13 10.41 -9.96
CA ALA A 80 6.69 10.64 -9.95
C ALA A 80 6.17 11.05 -8.57
N SER A 81 4.91 11.49 -8.56
CA SER A 81 4.16 11.87 -7.37
C SER A 81 2.74 11.31 -7.44
N TRP A 82 2.24 10.81 -6.32
CA TRP A 82 0.86 10.33 -6.19
C TRP A 82 -0.14 11.48 -6.16
N MET A 83 0.24 12.61 -5.59
CA MET A 83 -0.60 13.79 -5.49
C MET A 83 0.24 15.03 -5.25
N THR A 84 -0.34 16.19 -5.57
CA THR A 84 0.14 17.51 -5.19
C THR A 84 -0.90 18.21 -4.31
N ARG A 85 -0.67 19.46 -3.93
CA ARG A 85 -1.69 20.27 -3.23
C ARG A 85 -2.83 20.67 -4.17
N GLN A 86 -2.51 20.92 -5.44
CA GLN A 86 -3.50 21.25 -6.45
C GLN A 86 -4.30 19.99 -6.79
N ASP A 87 -5.62 20.11 -6.79
CA ASP A 87 -6.57 19.04 -7.16
C ASP A 87 -6.32 17.71 -6.44
N ARG A 88 -5.92 17.79 -5.17
CA ARG A 88 -5.50 16.64 -4.35
C ARG A 88 -6.56 15.53 -4.33
N GLU A 89 -7.83 15.90 -4.17
CA GLU A 89 -8.94 14.92 -4.08
C GLU A 89 -9.13 14.18 -5.39
N VAL A 90 -9.06 14.89 -6.52
CA VAL A 90 -9.12 14.29 -7.86
C VAL A 90 -7.95 13.34 -8.07
N ALA A 91 -6.73 13.76 -7.72
CA ALA A 91 -5.55 12.90 -7.83
C ALA A 91 -5.67 11.64 -6.96
N VAL A 92 -6.17 11.76 -5.73
CA VAL A 92 -6.40 10.63 -4.83
C VAL A 92 -7.42 9.65 -5.43
N ALA A 93 -8.58 10.13 -5.88
CA ALA A 93 -9.61 9.29 -6.48
C ALA A 93 -9.10 8.57 -7.74
N THR A 94 -8.42 9.30 -8.64
CA THR A 94 -7.84 8.74 -9.86
C THR A 94 -6.79 7.65 -9.56
N ASN A 95 -5.94 7.87 -8.55
CA ASN A 95 -4.94 6.87 -8.17
C ASN A 95 -5.56 5.61 -7.55
N ILE A 96 -6.64 5.71 -6.78
CA ILE A 96 -7.35 4.54 -6.26
C ILE A 96 -7.90 3.70 -7.42
N ILE A 97 -8.60 4.32 -8.37
CA ILE A 97 -9.11 3.66 -9.58
C ILE A 97 -7.97 3.02 -10.39
N TYR A 98 -6.85 3.72 -10.52
CA TYR A 98 -5.68 3.18 -11.21
C TYR A 98 -5.11 1.94 -10.51
N VAL A 99 -4.98 1.97 -9.19
CA VAL A 99 -4.48 0.82 -8.41
C VAL A 99 -5.45 -0.36 -8.50
N ASP A 100 -6.76 -0.14 -8.45
CA ASP A 100 -7.75 -1.19 -8.67
C ASP A 100 -7.57 -1.87 -10.05
N ARG A 101 -7.35 -1.08 -11.10
CA ARG A 101 -7.06 -1.61 -12.46
C ARG A 101 -5.75 -2.40 -12.50
N VAL A 102 -4.73 -1.97 -11.76
CA VAL A 102 -3.48 -2.74 -11.63
C VAL A 102 -3.74 -4.08 -10.96
N ILE A 103 -4.49 -4.11 -9.86
CA ILE A 103 -4.82 -5.34 -9.14
C ILE A 103 -5.72 -6.26 -10.00
N ASP A 104 -6.70 -5.71 -10.71
CA ASP A 104 -7.53 -6.47 -11.66
C ASP A 104 -6.68 -7.11 -12.78
N TRP A 105 -5.70 -6.38 -13.32
CA TRP A 105 -4.78 -6.90 -14.31
C TRP A 105 -3.91 -8.02 -13.73
N VAL A 106 -3.32 -7.82 -12.54
CA VAL A 106 -2.52 -8.84 -11.83
C VAL A 106 -3.35 -10.10 -11.58
N ARG A 107 -4.59 -9.93 -11.09
CA ARG A 107 -5.52 -11.04 -10.84
C ARG A 107 -5.76 -11.87 -12.09
N LYS A 108 -6.00 -11.23 -13.22
CA LYS A 108 -6.25 -11.88 -14.50
C LYS A 108 -5.00 -12.58 -15.05
N GLU A 109 -3.87 -11.87 -15.06
CA GLU A 109 -2.61 -12.35 -15.64
C GLU A 109 -2.06 -13.57 -14.91
N TYR A 110 -2.17 -13.59 -13.58
CA TYR A 110 -1.64 -14.66 -12.73
C TYR A 110 -2.71 -15.64 -12.24
N THR A 111 -3.95 -15.51 -12.72
CA THR A 111 -5.08 -16.37 -12.34
C THR A 111 -5.24 -16.47 -10.82
N LEU A 112 -5.30 -15.31 -10.16
CA LEU A 112 -5.40 -15.20 -8.71
C LEU A 112 -6.82 -14.81 -8.29
N ASP A 113 -7.24 -15.24 -7.12
CA ASP A 113 -8.46 -14.76 -6.45
C ASP A 113 -8.10 -13.96 -5.20
N PHE A 114 -8.76 -12.81 -5.05
CA PHE A 114 -8.73 -11.96 -3.87
C PHE A 114 -10.13 -11.85 -3.26
N ALA A 115 -10.19 -11.61 -1.96
CA ALA A 115 -11.46 -11.26 -1.33
C ALA A 115 -11.90 -9.86 -1.80
N ASP A 116 -13.16 -9.73 -2.23
CA ASP A 116 -13.77 -8.45 -2.54
C ASP A 116 -14.16 -7.72 -1.25
N SER A 117 -13.87 -6.43 -1.16
CA SER A 117 -14.20 -5.61 0.02
C SER A 117 -15.71 -5.45 0.23
N ALA A 118 -16.52 -5.57 -0.82
CA ALA A 118 -17.98 -5.45 -0.76
C ALA A 118 -18.69 -6.75 -0.40
N SER A 119 -18.04 -7.92 -0.51
CA SER A 119 -18.73 -9.22 -0.39
C SER A 119 -19.08 -9.63 1.04
N GLY A 120 -18.64 -8.92 2.07
CA GLY A 120 -18.95 -9.26 3.48
C GLY A 120 -18.49 -10.66 3.92
N ASP A 121 -18.30 -11.56 2.99
CA ASP A 121 -17.84 -12.91 3.18
C ASP A 121 -16.32 -12.87 3.42
N GLY A 122 -15.87 -13.51 4.48
CA GLY A 122 -14.46 -13.57 4.84
C GLY A 122 -13.56 -14.02 3.68
N ILE A 123 -12.30 -14.28 3.96
CA ILE A 123 -11.33 -14.81 2.99
C ILE A 123 -11.96 -16.00 2.25
N LEU A 124 -12.24 -15.84 0.96
CA LEU A 124 -12.78 -16.92 0.12
C LEU A 124 -11.79 -18.07 0.08
N LYS A 125 -12.29 -19.29 0.11
CA LYS A 125 -11.47 -20.50 -0.01
C LYS A 125 -10.66 -20.44 -1.31
N GLY A 126 -9.32 -20.45 -1.18
CA GLY A 126 -8.41 -20.36 -2.34
C GLY A 126 -7.95 -18.94 -2.70
N SER A 127 -8.44 -17.89 -2.04
CA SER A 127 -7.91 -16.54 -2.25
C SER A 127 -6.53 -16.38 -1.62
N VAL A 128 -5.65 -15.67 -2.33
CA VAL A 128 -4.32 -15.31 -1.81
C VAL A 128 -4.37 -13.97 -1.07
N PRO A 129 -3.54 -13.77 -0.02
CA PRO A 129 -3.49 -12.51 0.68
C PRO A 129 -2.92 -11.39 -0.20
N LEU A 130 -3.57 -10.23 -0.17
CA LEU A 130 -3.14 -8.99 -0.81
C LEU A 130 -2.63 -8.03 0.28
N VAL A 131 -1.37 -7.62 0.20
CA VAL A 131 -0.74 -6.69 1.16
C VAL A 131 -0.27 -5.44 0.42
N HIS A 132 -0.48 -4.27 1.04
CA HIS A 132 -0.06 -2.98 0.50
C HIS A 132 1.12 -2.45 1.32
N ALA A 133 2.18 -1.99 0.64
CA ALA A 133 3.39 -1.47 1.28
C ALA A 133 3.81 -0.12 0.68
N GLY A 134 3.94 0.91 1.50
CA GLY A 134 4.26 2.26 1.05
C GLY A 134 5.43 2.89 1.78
N PHE A 135 6.15 3.74 1.08
CA PHE A 135 7.19 4.59 1.64
C PHE A 135 6.82 6.07 1.51
N SER A 136 6.98 6.85 2.59
CA SER A 136 6.76 8.30 2.57
C SER A 136 5.38 8.66 1.99
N GLN A 137 5.28 9.43 0.91
CA GLN A 137 4.01 9.72 0.22
C GLN A 137 3.27 8.45 -0.20
N GLY A 138 4.00 7.38 -0.53
CA GLY A 138 3.44 6.07 -0.89
C GLY A 138 2.73 5.37 0.28
N THR A 139 3.09 5.67 1.53
CA THR A 139 2.37 5.17 2.71
C THR A 139 0.89 5.59 2.67
N ALA A 140 0.64 6.86 2.44
CA ALA A 140 -0.73 7.37 2.32
C ALA A 140 -1.49 6.72 1.14
N MET A 141 -0.79 6.39 0.05
CA MET A 141 -1.40 5.68 -1.08
C MET A 141 -1.70 4.21 -0.74
N ALA A 142 -0.79 3.53 -0.02
CA ALA A 142 -1.02 2.17 0.46
C ALA A 142 -2.27 2.07 1.34
N PHE A 143 -2.44 3.01 2.28
CA PHE A 143 -3.65 3.10 3.10
C PHE A 143 -4.91 3.31 2.26
N ARG A 144 -4.89 4.25 1.33
CA ARG A 144 -6.06 4.56 0.48
C ARG A 144 -6.46 3.40 -0.40
N ALA A 145 -5.50 2.76 -1.05
CA ALA A 145 -5.74 1.57 -1.87
C ALA A 145 -6.29 0.41 -1.05
N ALA A 146 -5.73 0.16 0.14
CA ALA A 146 -6.13 -0.93 1.01
C ALA A 146 -7.54 -0.78 1.59
N VAL A 147 -8.00 0.47 1.83
CA VAL A 147 -9.23 0.78 2.59
C VAL A 147 -10.36 1.22 1.67
N ARG A 148 -10.06 1.90 0.56
CA ARG A 148 -11.05 2.43 -0.39
C ARG A 148 -11.04 1.71 -1.73
N GLY A 149 -10.03 0.87 -1.98
CA GLY A 149 -9.95 0.04 -3.17
C GLY A 149 -10.98 -1.10 -3.14
N ARG A 150 -11.22 -1.66 -4.31
CA ARG A 150 -12.15 -2.76 -4.51
C ARG A 150 -11.74 -4.05 -3.78
N TRP A 151 -10.43 -4.31 -3.73
CA TRP A 151 -9.93 -5.59 -3.24
C TRP A 151 -9.51 -5.51 -1.77
N ARG A 152 -9.99 -6.45 -0.97
CA ARG A 152 -9.70 -6.48 0.47
C ARG A 152 -8.22 -6.69 0.74
N SER A 153 -7.63 -5.78 1.50
CA SER A 153 -6.26 -5.91 1.97
C SER A 153 -6.16 -6.81 3.20
N ALA A 154 -5.17 -7.69 3.21
CA ALA A 154 -4.83 -8.52 4.37
C ALA A 154 -3.94 -7.75 5.38
N GLY A 155 -3.26 -6.69 4.95
CA GLY A 155 -2.42 -5.87 5.81
C GLY A 155 -1.78 -4.69 5.09
N ILE A 156 -1.34 -3.71 5.88
CA ILE A 156 -0.66 -2.50 5.39
C ILE A 156 0.70 -2.36 6.07
N VAL A 157 1.74 -2.11 5.27
CA VAL A 157 3.08 -1.73 5.74
C VAL A 157 3.32 -0.26 5.36
N GLY A 158 3.38 0.62 6.36
CA GLY A 158 3.67 2.04 6.19
C GLY A 158 5.04 2.39 6.75
N VAL A 159 5.93 2.93 5.91
CA VAL A 159 7.28 3.33 6.30
C VAL A 159 7.47 4.83 6.04
N GLY A 160 7.78 5.60 7.08
CA GLY A 160 8.10 7.02 6.99
C GLY A 160 6.94 7.89 6.48
N GLY A 161 5.68 7.53 6.74
CA GLY A 161 4.54 8.31 6.28
C GLY A 161 3.30 8.15 7.13
N ASP A 162 2.45 9.18 7.12
CA ASP A 162 1.26 9.32 7.97
C ASP A 162 0.09 8.46 7.45
N VAL A 163 -0.77 8.04 8.38
CA VAL A 163 -2.11 7.55 8.04
C VAL A 163 -2.95 8.72 7.52
N PRO A 164 -3.63 8.61 6.36
CA PRO A 164 -4.43 9.71 5.83
C PRO A 164 -5.52 10.16 6.81
N PRO A 165 -5.56 11.46 7.18
CA PRO A 165 -6.52 11.96 8.17
C PRO A 165 -7.99 11.73 7.77
N GLU A 166 -8.29 11.79 6.47
CA GLU A 166 -9.64 11.57 5.95
C GLU A 166 -10.12 10.12 6.13
N LEU A 167 -9.21 9.15 6.23
CA LEU A 167 -9.55 7.76 6.56
C LEU A 167 -9.79 7.58 8.06
N LEU A 168 -9.03 8.28 8.89
CA LEU A 168 -9.23 8.28 10.34
C LEU A 168 -10.51 9.04 10.75
N ALA A 169 -10.91 10.07 10.01
CA ALA A 169 -12.12 10.84 10.28
C ALA A 169 -13.42 10.10 9.90
N ASP A 170 -13.35 9.13 9.00
CA ASP A 170 -14.50 8.35 8.56
C ASP A 170 -14.74 7.13 9.48
N PRO A 171 -15.80 7.13 10.31
CA PRO A 171 -16.07 6.03 11.24
C PRO A 171 -16.40 4.70 10.56
N GLY A 172 -16.85 4.73 9.30
CA GLY A 172 -17.16 3.55 8.49
C GLY A 172 -15.91 2.86 7.91
N THR A 173 -14.75 3.49 7.99
CA THR A 173 -13.52 2.93 7.45
C THR A 173 -13.06 1.70 8.26
N ALA A 174 -12.96 0.55 7.61
CA ALA A 174 -12.39 -0.68 8.16
C ALA A 174 -10.92 -0.83 7.75
N PHE A 175 -10.02 -0.84 8.72
CA PHE A 175 -8.59 -1.04 8.47
C PHE A 175 -8.20 -2.51 8.68
N PRO A 176 -7.36 -3.08 7.82
CA PRO A 176 -6.69 -4.36 8.11
C PRO A 176 -5.60 -4.16 9.17
N PRO A 177 -4.94 -5.23 9.66
CA PRO A 177 -3.72 -5.10 10.46
C PRO A 177 -2.69 -4.19 9.81
N VAL A 178 -1.97 -3.41 10.62
CA VAL A 178 -1.04 -2.37 10.16
C VAL A 178 0.33 -2.53 10.82
N LEU A 179 1.40 -2.38 10.04
CA LEU A 179 2.75 -2.12 10.53
C LEU A 179 3.14 -0.68 10.19
N LEU A 180 3.51 0.11 11.20
CA LEU A 180 4.06 1.46 11.04
C LEU A 180 5.53 1.49 11.44
N VAL A 181 6.37 2.08 10.58
CA VAL A 181 7.82 2.13 10.76
C VAL A 181 8.34 3.54 10.55
N ARG A 182 9.25 3.99 11.43
CA ARG A 182 9.97 5.26 11.28
C ARG A 182 11.42 5.17 11.77
N GLY A 183 12.26 6.06 11.27
CA GLY A 183 13.59 6.30 11.82
C GLY A 183 13.56 7.30 13.00
N THR A 184 14.47 7.15 13.96
CA THR A 184 14.57 8.08 15.11
C THR A 184 14.85 9.53 14.69
N LYS A 185 15.51 9.73 13.54
CA LYS A 185 15.91 11.02 12.95
C LYS A 185 15.03 11.41 11.76
N ASP A 186 13.87 10.77 11.60
CA ASP A 186 12.91 11.13 10.55
C ASP A 186 12.19 12.44 10.94
N GLU A 187 12.46 13.51 10.20
CA GLU A 187 11.89 14.85 10.42
C GLU A 187 10.51 15.04 9.75
N TRP A 188 10.12 14.13 8.83
CA TRP A 188 8.85 14.16 8.12
C TRP A 188 7.75 13.37 8.84
N TYR A 189 8.06 12.15 9.22
CA TYR A 189 7.20 11.30 10.04
C TYR A 189 7.77 11.24 11.45
N THR A 190 7.41 12.23 12.26
CA THR A 190 7.96 12.42 13.62
C THR A 190 7.43 11.37 14.61
N GLN A 191 8.01 11.32 15.81
CA GLN A 191 7.55 10.41 16.87
C GLN A 191 6.10 10.74 17.27
N GLU A 192 5.75 12.02 17.36
CA GLU A 192 4.41 12.48 17.73
C GLU A 192 3.37 12.02 16.70
N LYS A 193 3.71 12.05 15.40
CA LYS A 193 2.83 11.57 14.35
C LYS A 193 2.65 10.05 14.42
N LEU A 194 3.74 9.29 14.62
CA LEU A 194 3.65 7.84 14.79
C LEU A 194 2.76 7.49 15.99
N ASP A 195 2.95 8.15 17.14
CA ASP A 195 2.18 7.87 18.33
C ASP A 195 0.70 8.21 18.14
N ALA A 196 0.38 9.33 17.49
CA ALA A 196 -0.99 9.73 17.15
C ALA A 196 -1.66 8.72 16.19
N ASP A 197 -0.97 8.29 15.15
CA ASP A 197 -1.49 7.30 14.19
C ASP A 197 -1.75 5.94 14.86
N VAL A 198 -0.81 5.47 15.71
CA VAL A 198 -0.96 4.23 16.46
C VAL A 198 -2.13 4.31 17.43
N GLU A 199 -2.29 5.41 18.14
CA GLU A 199 -3.41 5.63 19.07
C GLU A 199 -4.75 5.62 18.31
N ALA A 200 -4.85 6.38 17.23
CA ALA A 200 -6.06 6.48 16.42
C ALA A 200 -6.48 5.14 15.82
N LEU A 201 -5.55 4.35 15.31
CA LEU A 201 -5.82 3.02 14.77
C LEU A 201 -6.25 2.04 15.89
N ARG A 202 -5.53 2.03 17.02
CA ARG A 202 -5.86 1.15 18.15
C ARG A 202 -7.20 1.48 18.79
N ALA A 203 -7.57 2.76 18.89
CA ALA A 203 -8.89 3.17 19.36
C ALA A 203 -10.03 2.61 18.49
N ARG A 204 -9.73 2.22 17.24
CA ARG A 204 -10.65 1.56 16.29
C ARG A 204 -10.55 0.03 16.32
N GLY A 205 -9.79 -0.54 17.26
CA GLY A 205 -9.58 -1.99 17.37
C GLY A 205 -8.66 -2.59 16.31
N VAL A 206 -7.90 -1.76 15.57
CA VAL A 206 -6.98 -2.23 14.54
C VAL A 206 -5.73 -2.84 15.20
N PRO A 207 -5.30 -4.05 14.82
CA PRO A 207 -4.01 -4.58 15.25
C PRO A 207 -2.87 -3.75 14.64
N VAL A 208 -2.05 -3.12 15.49
CA VAL A 208 -0.94 -2.26 15.05
C VAL A 208 0.37 -2.75 15.64
N ASP A 209 1.26 -3.20 14.75
CA ASP A 209 2.69 -3.37 15.03
C ASP A 209 3.41 -2.05 14.74
N ARG A 210 4.45 -1.72 15.51
CA ARG A 210 5.28 -0.54 15.26
C ARG A 210 6.76 -0.84 15.42
N LEU A 211 7.57 -0.16 14.62
CA LEU A 211 9.03 -0.17 14.75
C LEU A 211 9.58 1.26 14.68
N VAL A 212 10.49 1.59 15.59
CA VAL A 212 11.36 2.77 15.51
C VAL A 212 12.79 2.27 15.41
N PHE A 213 13.51 2.64 14.35
CA PHE A 213 14.91 2.22 14.14
C PHE A 213 15.86 3.43 14.20
N ASP A 214 17.14 3.20 14.46
CA ASP A 214 18.14 4.28 14.41
C ASP A 214 18.46 4.60 12.94
N GLY A 215 17.91 5.70 12.43
CA GLY A 215 18.03 6.14 11.05
C GLY A 215 17.17 7.36 10.76
N GLY A 216 17.23 7.83 9.51
CA GLY A 216 16.48 9.00 9.00
C GLY A 216 15.18 8.62 8.29
N HIS A 217 14.80 9.47 7.32
CA HIS A 217 13.65 9.25 6.45
C HIS A 217 14.01 8.26 5.33
N GLU A 218 14.01 6.99 5.64
CA GLU A 218 14.46 5.92 4.74
C GLU A 218 13.73 4.60 4.96
N TRP A 219 13.79 3.72 3.96
CA TRP A 219 13.40 2.32 4.09
C TRP A 219 14.66 1.52 4.41
N SER A 220 14.91 1.25 5.68
CA SER A 220 16.10 0.55 6.16
C SER A 220 15.97 -0.98 6.11
N GLY A 221 17.09 -1.68 6.32
CA GLY A 221 17.08 -3.14 6.51
C GLY A 221 16.23 -3.58 7.72
N ALA A 222 16.17 -2.75 8.78
CA ALA A 222 15.30 -2.98 9.93
C ALA A 222 13.81 -2.91 9.54
N ALA A 223 13.45 -1.96 8.66
CA ALA A 223 12.09 -1.87 8.11
C ALA A 223 11.74 -3.13 7.29
N SER A 224 12.65 -3.60 6.43
CA SER A 224 12.46 -4.83 5.66
C SER A 224 12.30 -6.06 6.56
N THR A 225 13.08 -6.18 7.63
CA THR A 225 12.96 -7.27 8.60
C THR A 225 11.62 -7.25 9.34
N ALA A 226 11.16 -6.06 9.77
CA ALA A 226 9.86 -5.90 10.41
C ALA A 226 8.71 -6.25 9.45
N ALA A 227 8.79 -5.80 8.20
CA ALA A 227 7.82 -6.14 7.16
C ALA A 227 7.77 -7.65 6.90
N ALA A 228 8.91 -8.34 6.84
CA ALA A 228 8.97 -9.79 6.70
C ALA A 228 8.25 -10.52 7.85
N GLY A 229 8.52 -10.12 9.10
CA GLY A 229 7.84 -10.68 10.28
C GLY A 229 6.33 -10.43 10.27
N PHE A 230 5.90 -9.23 9.86
CA PHE A 230 4.50 -8.86 9.74
C PHE A 230 3.78 -9.71 8.67
N ILE A 231 4.35 -9.82 7.47
CA ILE A 231 3.80 -10.61 6.36
C ILE A 231 3.71 -12.10 6.73
N SER A 232 4.71 -12.64 7.43
CA SER A 232 4.69 -14.04 7.90
C SER A 232 3.55 -14.31 8.87
N LYS A 233 3.25 -13.37 9.79
CA LYS A 233 2.09 -13.49 10.70
C LYS A 233 0.77 -13.51 9.93
N LEU A 234 0.60 -12.65 8.92
CA LEU A 234 -0.61 -12.60 8.09
C LEU A 234 -0.84 -13.91 7.34
N SER A 235 0.22 -14.49 6.76
CA SER A 235 0.17 -15.77 6.06
C SER A 235 -0.25 -16.93 6.96
N ALA A 236 0.26 -16.97 8.19
CA ALA A 236 -0.10 -17.99 9.17
C ALA A 236 -1.58 -17.92 9.56
N VAL A 237 -2.14 -16.73 9.78
CA VAL A 237 -3.56 -16.53 10.10
C VAL A 237 -4.46 -16.97 8.93
N SER A 238 -4.11 -16.62 7.70
CA SER A 238 -4.85 -17.03 6.50
C SER A 238 -4.91 -18.56 6.37
N SER A 239 -3.78 -19.24 6.57
CA SER A 239 -3.70 -20.70 6.50
C SER A 239 -4.55 -21.41 7.58
N GLN A 240 -4.59 -20.86 8.80
CA GLN A 240 -5.40 -21.40 9.91
C GLN A 240 -6.90 -21.25 9.64
N LEU A 241 -7.35 -20.13 9.09
CA LEU A 241 -8.75 -19.90 8.72
C LEU A 241 -9.20 -20.85 7.61
N SER A 242 -8.39 -21.06 6.60
CA SER A 242 -8.65 -22.03 5.51
C SER A 242 -8.77 -23.47 6.05
N ALA A 243 -7.92 -23.86 7.00
CA ALA A 243 -7.95 -25.19 7.61
C ALA A 243 -9.18 -25.41 8.52
N LYS A 244 -9.66 -24.38 9.23
CA LYS A 244 -10.87 -24.45 10.06
C LYS A 244 -12.13 -24.60 9.21
N ASN A 245 -12.25 -23.84 8.13
CA ASN A 245 -13.40 -23.91 7.24
C ASN A 245 -13.50 -25.27 6.52
N SER A 246 -12.38 -25.90 6.17
CA SER A 246 -12.37 -27.23 5.57
C SER A 246 -12.79 -28.36 6.54
N LYS A 247 -12.67 -28.14 7.87
CA LYS A 247 -13.13 -29.08 8.90
C LYS A 247 -14.61 -28.91 9.27
N ALA A 248 -15.18 -27.72 9.04
CA ALA A 248 -16.59 -27.45 9.33
C ALA A 248 -17.54 -27.94 8.19
N GLU A 249 -17.00 -28.21 7.01
CA GLU A 249 -17.73 -28.72 5.82
C GLU A 249 -17.71 -30.26 5.70
N ARG A 250 -17.10 -30.96 6.65
CA ARG A 250 -17.10 -32.44 6.74
C ARG A 250 -17.94 -32.93 7.89
#